data_4d9bc15058360c4ef7e7c127655bc9f8
#
_entry.id   4d9bc15058360c4ef7e7c127655bc9f8
#
_cell.length_a   1.000
_cell.length_b   1.000
_cell.length_c   1.000
_cell.angle_alpha   90.00
_cell.angle_beta   90.00
_cell.angle_gamma   90.00
#
_symmetry.space_group_name_H-M   'P 1'
#
loop_
_entity.id
_entity.type
_entity.pdbx_description
1 polymer ?
#
loop_
_entity_poly.entity_id
_entity_poly.type
_entity_poly.pdbx_seq_one_letter_code
_entity_poly.pdbx_strand_id
1 'polypeptide(L)'
;MKKLFVYFLGIFFVFGSCEDRKKTTESETEMRIKTEAITPENKASQSEATVTLGSTFDKITNENVVPFLTKYGKNNPETKVLISTRFGDIEIELYKDTPLHRANFIYLVKQGYFNETFFHRVVPDFIVQAGNSDLASTQKKRAELGNGYLLPAEIVPGRVHEYGTVSGAKEYRENPDNKSAPYEFFIFLGPKSSTTHLNGKYTIFGRVIKGMDVVEKISKVEADSGDWPLNNIYITARVLE
;
A
#
# COMPACT_ATOMS: atom_id res chain seq x y z
N MET A 1 3.65 -53.79 -28.45
CA MET A 1 2.35 -54.42 -28.67
C MET A 1 1.46 -54.20 -27.47
N LYS A 2 0.20 -53.92 -27.74
CA LYS A 2 -0.97 -53.72 -26.87
C LYS A 2 -1.19 -52.34 -26.29
N LYS A 3 -2.05 -51.60 -27.01
CA LYS A 3 -2.86 -50.45 -26.64
C LYS A 3 -3.94 -50.94 -25.68
N LEU A 4 -4.24 -50.12 -24.65
CA LEU A 4 -5.51 -50.23 -23.92
C LEU A 4 -6.16 -48.86 -23.88
N PHE A 5 -7.25 -48.75 -24.63
CA PHE A 5 -8.24 -47.65 -24.59
C PHE A 5 -9.17 -47.94 -23.44
N VAL A 6 -9.42 -46.95 -22.60
CA VAL A 6 -10.58 -46.98 -21.71
C VAL A 6 -11.38 -45.71 -21.96
N TYR A 7 -12.56 -45.94 -22.52
CA TYR A 7 -13.68 -44.96 -22.60
C TYR A 7 -14.30 -44.81 -21.22
N PHE A 8 -14.59 -43.59 -20.80
CA PHE A 8 -15.62 -43.37 -19.77
C PHE A 8 -16.51 -42.20 -20.21
N LEU A 9 -17.61 -42.57 -20.36
CA LEU A 9 -19.02 -42.29 -20.51
C LEU A 9 -19.44 -41.00 -19.76
N GLY A 10 -20.05 -40.08 -20.53
CA GLY A 10 -20.71 -38.90 -20.00
C GLY A 10 -22.01 -39.23 -19.24
N ILE A 11 -22.28 -38.43 -18.23
CA ILE A 11 -23.62 -38.35 -17.64
C ILE A 11 -24.05 -36.88 -17.72
N PHE A 12 -25.03 -36.68 -18.56
CA PHE A 12 -25.89 -35.46 -18.62
C PHE A 12 -26.88 -35.54 -17.49
N PHE A 13 -27.02 -34.50 -16.72
CA PHE A 13 -28.24 -34.24 -15.95
C PHE A 13 -28.85 -32.91 -16.38
N VAL A 14 -30.10 -33.04 -16.79
CA VAL A 14 -30.93 -31.97 -17.35
C VAL A 14 -32.03 -31.66 -16.36
N PHE A 15 -32.29 -30.39 -16.15
CA PHE A 15 -33.53 -29.68 -15.78
C PHE A 15 -34.28 -29.95 -14.47
N GLY A 16 -34.61 -28.86 -13.83
CA GLY A 16 -35.73 -28.70 -12.92
C GLY A 16 -35.99 -27.22 -12.63
N SER A 17 -36.77 -26.59 -13.53
CA SER A 17 -37.37 -25.29 -13.29
C SER A 17 -38.63 -25.48 -12.43
N CYS A 18 -38.88 -24.60 -11.46
CA CYS A 18 -40.24 -24.26 -10.99
C CYS A 18 -40.24 -22.82 -10.47
N GLU A 19 -40.99 -22.00 -11.18
CA GLU A 19 -41.62 -20.78 -10.71
C GLU A 19 -42.66 -21.12 -9.65
N ASP A 20 -42.78 -20.30 -8.60
CA ASP A 20 -44.07 -19.87 -8.15
C ASP A 20 -44.05 -18.55 -7.37
N ARG A 21 -45.00 -17.77 -7.73
CA ARG A 21 -45.39 -16.40 -7.40
C ARG A 21 -46.28 -16.41 -6.16
N LYS A 22 -46.06 -15.50 -5.18
CA LYS A 22 -47.21 -14.92 -4.47
C LYS A 22 -46.89 -13.50 -3.92
N LYS A 23 -47.72 -12.58 -4.37
CA LYS A 23 -48.03 -11.25 -3.83
C LYS A 23 -48.71 -11.34 -2.47
N THR A 24 -48.48 -10.36 -1.59
CA THR A 24 -49.51 -9.71 -0.72
C THR A 24 -48.78 -8.56 0.04
N THR A 25 -49.04 -7.33 -0.27
CA THR A 25 -50.01 -6.36 0.22
C THR A 25 -49.56 -5.56 1.44
N GLU A 26 -49.48 -4.30 1.21
CA GLU A 26 -49.45 -3.06 1.96
C GLU A 26 -49.84 -3.12 3.46
N SER A 27 -49.16 -2.30 4.28
CA SER A 27 -49.78 -1.52 5.34
C SER A 27 -48.96 -0.26 5.59
N GLU A 28 -49.50 0.86 5.13
CA GLU A 28 -49.16 2.21 5.57
C GLU A 28 -49.57 2.41 7.02
N THR A 29 -48.73 3.09 7.79
CA THR A 29 -49.21 3.80 9.00
C THR A 29 -48.45 5.11 9.09
N GLU A 30 -49.11 6.16 8.61
CA GLU A 30 -48.79 7.53 8.98
C GLU A 30 -49.00 7.76 10.48
N MET A 31 -48.01 8.42 11.13
CA MET A 31 -48.23 9.09 12.36
C MET A 31 -47.64 10.51 12.31
N ARG A 32 -48.56 11.43 12.12
CA ARG A 32 -48.43 12.87 12.18
C ARG A 32 -48.41 13.32 13.63
N ILE A 33 -47.36 14.00 14.14
CA ILE A 33 -47.46 14.84 15.30
C ILE A 33 -46.66 16.13 15.12
N LYS A 34 -47.40 17.17 14.95
CA LYS A 34 -47.39 18.57 15.44
C LYS A 34 -46.04 19.26 15.73
N THR A 35 -45.93 20.34 14.96
CA THR A 35 -45.19 21.58 15.21
C THR A 35 -45.54 22.22 16.56
N GLU A 36 -44.54 22.58 17.33
CA GLU A 36 -44.60 23.75 18.20
C GLU A 36 -43.27 24.52 18.16
N ALA A 37 -43.38 25.76 17.76
CA ALA A 37 -42.33 26.76 17.72
C ALA A 37 -42.13 27.40 19.09
N ILE A 38 -40.88 27.48 19.52
CA ILE A 38 -40.47 28.48 20.53
C ILE A 38 -39.08 28.99 20.13
N THR A 39 -38.98 30.25 19.75
CA THR A 39 -37.81 31.13 19.84
C THR A 39 -38.17 32.20 20.89
N PRO A 40 -37.26 32.86 21.65
CA PRO A 40 -36.01 33.43 21.20
C PRO A 40 -34.80 33.48 22.20
N GLU A 41 -33.66 33.87 21.61
CA GLU A 41 -32.55 34.66 22.19
C GLU A 41 -31.76 34.17 23.41
N ASN A 42 -30.46 33.89 23.25
CA ASN A 42 -29.44 34.86 23.64
C ASN A 42 -28.01 34.50 23.12
N LYS A 43 -27.26 35.57 22.80
CA LYS A 43 -25.88 35.63 22.37
C LYS A 43 -24.89 34.98 23.34
N ALA A 44 -23.95 34.21 22.84
CA ALA A 44 -22.54 34.32 23.25
C ALA A 44 -21.66 33.70 22.16
N SER A 45 -20.82 34.55 21.61
CA SER A 45 -19.72 34.32 20.69
C SER A 45 -18.75 33.27 21.25
N GLN A 46 -18.56 32.17 20.52
CA GLN A 46 -17.28 31.46 20.50
C GLN A 46 -17.07 30.97 19.07
N SER A 47 -16.14 31.65 18.40
CA SER A 47 -15.65 31.27 17.08
C SER A 47 -14.80 30.01 17.23
N GLU A 48 -15.40 28.86 17.12
CA GLU A 48 -14.65 27.66 16.71
C GLU A 48 -14.33 27.80 15.24
N ALA A 49 -13.09 28.19 14.98
CA ALA A 49 -12.52 28.09 13.65
C ALA A 49 -12.47 26.62 13.27
N THR A 50 -13.55 26.14 12.65
CA THR A 50 -13.54 24.90 11.89
C THR A 50 -12.56 25.13 10.75
N VAL A 51 -11.31 24.73 10.96
CA VAL A 51 -10.32 24.64 9.89
C VAL A 51 -10.81 23.54 8.95
N THR A 52 -11.63 23.93 7.99
CA THR A 52 -11.94 23.11 6.83
C THR A 52 -10.64 22.99 6.05
N LEU A 53 -9.85 21.95 6.34
CA LEU A 53 -8.73 21.54 5.52
C LEU A 53 -9.28 20.97 4.19
N GLY A 54 -9.85 21.84 3.39
CA GLY A 54 -10.17 21.61 1.99
C GLY A 54 -8.93 21.87 1.14
N SER A 55 -7.84 21.14 1.34
CA SER A 55 -6.81 21.07 0.31
C SER A 55 -7.24 19.97 -0.64
N THR A 56 -7.82 20.35 -1.76
CA THR A 56 -7.85 19.51 -2.96
C THR A 56 -6.40 19.28 -3.38
N PHE A 57 -5.75 18.29 -2.78
CA PHE A 57 -4.46 17.83 -3.31
C PHE A 57 -4.77 17.25 -4.68
N ASP A 58 -4.18 17.83 -5.70
CA ASP A 58 -4.25 17.25 -7.03
C ASP A 58 -3.71 15.83 -6.94
N LYS A 59 -4.51 14.87 -7.41
CA LYS A 59 -4.08 13.46 -7.44
C LYS A 59 -2.80 13.35 -8.24
N ILE A 60 -1.91 12.48 -7.78
CA ILE A 60 -0.68 12.20 -8.52
C ILE A 60 -1.03 11.35 -9.73
N THR A 61 -0.53 11.74 -10.90
CA THR A 61 -0.65 11.02 -12.17
C THR A 61 0.72 10.81 -12.79
N ASN A 62 0.82 10.01 -13.87
CA ASN A 62 2.10 9.84 -14.57
C ASN A 62 2.62 11.14 -15.18
N GLU A 63 1.74 12.08 -15.53
CA GLU A 63 2.07 13.36 -16.14
C GLU A 63 2.61 14.37 -15.10
N ASN A 64 2.10 14.32 -13.87
CA ASN A 64 2.44 15.31 -12.85
C ASN A 64 3.37 14.78 -11.74
N VAL A 65 3.69 13.49 -11.70
CA VAL A 65 4.48 12.86 -10.62
C VAL A 65 5.81 13.55 -10.38
N VAL A 66 6.54 13.89 -11.44
CA VAL A 66 7.87 14.52 -11.33
C VAL A 66 7.75 15.96 -10.79
N PRO A 67 6.98 16.89 -11.39
CA PRO A 67 6.86 18.23 -10.85
C PRO A 67 6.22 18.26 -9.45
N PHE A 68 5.22 17.39 -9.18
CA PHE A 68 4.58 17.29 -7.88
C PHE A 68 5.59 16.88 -6.80
N LEU A 69 6.28 15.75 -6.97
CA LEU A 69 7.22 15.24 -5.98
C LEU A 69 8.46 16.10 -5.83
N THR A 70 8.93 16.76 -6.90
CA THR A 70 10.03 17.71 -6.83
C THR A 70 9.66 18.91 -5.94
N LYS A 71 8.47 19.48 -6.13
CA LYS A 71 7.97 20.58 -5.29
C LYS A 71 7.73 20.11 -3.85
N TYR A 72 7.09 18.96 -3.70
CA TYR A 72 6.80 18.39 -2.38
C TYR A 72 8.07 18.10 -1.59
N GLY A 73 9.06 17.45 -2.21
CA GLY A 73 10.32 17.08 -1.57
C GLY A 73 11.20 18.26 -1.16
N LYS A 74 11.08 19.41 -1.84
CA LYS A 74 11.74 20.69 -1.41
C LYS A 74 11.14 21.22 -0.11
N ASN A 75 9.83 21.11 0.05
CA ASN A 75 9.10 21.59 1.22
C ASN A 75 9.06 20.55 2.37
N ASN A 76 9.45 19.31 2.09
CA ASN A 76 9.48 18.21 3.05
C ASN A 76 10.84 17.49 2.97
N PRO A 77 11.89 18.08 3.61
CA PRO A 77 13.27 17.61 3.45
C PRO A 77 13.61 16.40 4.33
N GLU A 78 12.68 15.92 5.12
CA GLU A 78 12.90 14.83 6.08
C GLU A 78 13.44 13.58 5.39
N THR A 79 14.27 12.83 6.15
CA THR A 79 14.95 11.65 5.66
C THR A 79 14.79 10.43 6.55
N LYS A 80 14.08 10.54 7.68
CA LYS A 80 13.92 9.43 8.59
C LYS A 80 12.45 9.07 8.80
N VAL A 81 12.17 7.80 8.79
CA VAL A 81 10.84 7.25 9.00
C VAL A 81 10.91 6.10 9.99
N LEU A 82 9.95 6.04 10.91
CA LEU A 82 9.71 4.90 11.77
C LEU A 82 8.54 4.11 11.22
N ILE A 83 8.74 2.81 11.08
CA ILE A 83 7.70 1.81 10.84
C ILE A 83 7.55 0.99 12.11
N SER A 84 6.36 0.97 12.69
CA SER A 84 6.05 0.17 13.87
C SER A 84 5.20 -1.03 13.51
N THR A 85 5.53 -2.18 14.09
CA THR A 85 4.85 -3.47 13.91
C THR A 85 4.63 -4.16 15.26
N ARG A 86 3.85 -5.24 15.29
CA ARG A 86 3.76 -6.10 16.48
C ARG A 86 5.08 -6.77 16.90
N PHE A 87 6.08 -6.80 16.02
CA PHE A 87 7.40 -7.37 16.31
C PHE A 87 8.41 -6.34 16.80
N GLY A 88 8.06 -5.04 16.75
CA GLY A 88 8.91 -3.92 17.13
C GLY A 88 8.99 -2.86 16.04
N ASP A 89 9.92 -1.95 16.23
CA ASP A 89 10.13 -0.76 15.41
C ASP A 89 11.29 -0.93 14.42
N ILE A 90 11.12 -0.38 13.22
CA ILE A 90 12.12 -0.35 12.15
C ILE A 90 12.33 1.13 11.78
N GLU A 91 13.55 1.64 11.97
CA GLU A 91 13.92 3.00 11.58
C GLU A 91 14.63 2.98 10.24
N ILE A 92 14.10 3.72 9.27
CA ILE A 92 14.61 3.82 7.89
C ILE A 92 15.19 5.22 7.67
N GLU A 93 16.40 5.27 7.12
CA GLU A 93 16.99 6.48 6.56
C GLU A 93 16.82 6.48 5.04
N LEU A 94 16.21 7.57 4.51
CA LEU A 94 15.97 7.78 3.09
C LEU A 94 17.12 8.58 2.46
N TYR A 95 17.54 8.21 1.26
CA TYR A 95 18.65 8.86 0.57
C TYR A 95 18.21 10.15 -0.12
N LYS A 96 19.08 11.17 -0.05
CA LYS A 96 18.82 12.49 -0.67
C LYS A 96 19.02 12.49 -2.18
N ASP A 97 19.83 11.60 -2.71
CA ASP A 97 20.16 11.45 -4.12
C ASP A 97 19.17 10.60 -4.93
N THR A 98 18.09 10.15 -4.26
CA THR A 98 16.88 9.61 -4.90
C THR A 98 15.67 10.46 -4.50
N PRO A 99 15.63 11.74 -4.93
CA PRO A 99 14.71 12.73 -4.40
C PRO A 99 13.23 12.41 -4.65
N LEU A 100 12.88 11.78 -5.76
CA LEU A 100 11.48 11.44 -6.07
C LEU A 100 10.99 10.29 -5.18
N HIS A 101 11.77 9.23 -5.02
CA HIS A 101 11.42 8.12 -4.11
C HIS A 101 11.34 8.59 -2.67
N ARG A 102 12.30 9.42 -2.21
CA ARG A 102 12.26 10.02 -0.88
C ARG A 102 11.00 10.85 -0.68
N ALA A 103 10.72 11.77 -1.61
CA ALA A 103 9.56 12.64 -1.53
C ALA A 103 8.25 11.86 -1.53
N ASN A 104 8.14 10.83 -2.39
CA ASN A 104 6.98 9.94 -2.44
C ASN A 104 6.78 9.19 -1.11
N PHE A 105 7.84 8.62 -0.56
CA PHE A 105 7.74 7.86 0.69
C PHE A 105 7.30 8.77 1.85
N ILE A 106 7.90 9.97 2.00
CA ILE A 106 7.50 10.96 3.00
C ILE A 106 6.05 11.42 2.77
N TYR A 107 5.64 11.66 1.51
CA TYR A 107 4.26 12.02 1.17
C TYR A 107 3.29 10.95 1.65
N LEU A 108 3.51 9.70 1.28
CA LEU A 108 2.64 8.58 1.65
C LEU A 108 2.57 8.35 3.17
N VAL A 109 3.69 8.51 3.88
CA VAL A 109 3.72 8.44 5.35
C VAL A 109 2.88 9.56 5.95
N LYS A 110 3.06 10.81 5.51
CA LYS A 110 2.30 11.97 6.01
C LYS A 110 0.80 11.91 5.67
N GLN A 111 0.43 11.25 4.56
CA GLN A 111 -0.97 10.98 4.21
C GLN A 111 -1.55 9.76 4.97
N GLY A 112 -0.77 9.11 5.82
CA GLY A 112 -1.20 7.92 6.55
C GLY A 112 -1.51 6.72 5.65
N TYR A 113 -0.94 6.70 4.42
CA TYR A 113 -1.19 5.62 3.46
C TYR A 113 -0.80 4.26 4.02
N PHE A 114 0.40 4.17 4.61
CA PHE A 114 0.94 2.91 5.10
C PHE A 114 0.20 2.35 6.32
N ASN A 115 -0.55 3.18 7.05
CA ASN A 115 -1.35 2.70 8.15
C ASN A 115 -2.45 1.76 7.62
N GLU A 116 -2.59 0.59 8.23
CA GLU A 116 -3.45 -0.52 7.81
C GLU A 116 -2.92 -1.33 6.59
N THR A 117 -1.79 -0.96 6.00
CA THR A 117 -1.07 -1.88 5.13
C THR A 117 -0.19 -2.84 5.95
N PHE A 118 0.40 -3.83 5.32
CA PHE A 118 1.21 -4.81 6.02
C PHE A 118 2.36 -5.33 5.16
N PHE A 119 3.26 -6.09 5.78
CA PHE A 119 4.21 -6.91 5.05
C PHE A 119 3.46 -8.06 4.39
N HIS A 120 3.26 -7.94 3.08
CA HIS A 120 2.41 -8.85 2.29
C HIS A 120 3.21 -9.92 1.54
N ARG A 121 4.56 -9.81 1.55
CA ARG A 121 5.44 -10.84 1.01
C ARG A 121 6.68 -10.96 1.86
N VAL A 122 7.00 -12.19 2.27
CA VAL A 122 8.20 -12.49 3.07
C VAL A 122 8.93 -13.68 2.45
N VAL A 123 10.19 -13.46 2.10
CA VAL A 123 11.07 -14.50 1.57
C VAL A 123 12.29 -14.55 2.48
N PRO A 124 12.42 -15.59 3.32
CA PRO A 124 13.56 -15.72 4.22
C PRO A 124 14.88 -15.60 3.46
N ASP A 125 15.85 -14.94 4.09
CA ASP A 125 17.19 -14.71 3.53
C ASP A 125 17.21 -14.00 2.16
N PHE A 126 16.11 -13.31 1.79
CA PHE A 126 16.06 -12.56 0.54
C PHE A 126 15.42 -11.18 0.72
N ILE A 127 14.10 -11.07 0.89
CA ILE A 127 13.41 -9.79 1.05
C ILE A 127 12.20 -9.90 1.99
N VAL A 128 11.80 -8.76 2.56
CA VAL A 128 10.44 -8.52 3.05
C VAL A 128 9.85 -7.33 2.32
N GLN A 129 8.63 -7.47 1.80
CA GLN A 129 7.95 -6.46 0.98
C GLN A 129 6.68 -5.98 1.66
N ALA A 130 6.45 -4.66 1.66
CA ALA A 130 5.34 -4.02 2.36
C ALA A 130 4.68 -2.92 1.53
N GLY A 131 3.56 -2.39 2.06
CA GLY A 131 2.83 -1.26 1.49
C GLY A 131 1.58 -1.67 0.70
N ASN A 132 1.18 -2.93 0.77
CA ASN A 132 -0.07 -3.41 0.19
C ASN A 132 -0.97 -4.03 1.26
N SER A 133 -2.23 -4.25 0.94
CA SER A 133 -3.17 -5.05 1.71
C SER A 133 -4.34 -5.49 0.82
N ASP A 134 -5.10 -6.45 1.30
CA ASP A 134 -6.36 -6.91 0.71
C ASP A 134 -7.58 -6.09 1.16
N LEU A 135 -7.37 -5.05 1.99
CA LEU A 135 -8.44 -4.20 2.50
C LEU A 135 -8.96 -3.23 1.44
N ALA A 136 -10.28 -3.06 1.39
CA ALA A 136 -10.92 -2.07 0.52
C ALA A 136 -10.48 -0.63 0.83
N SER A 137 -10.12 -0.34 2.10
CA SER A 137 -9.58 0.96 2.52
C SER A 137 -8.26 1.31 1.83
N THR A 138 -7.38 0.34 1.58
CA THR A 138 -6.12 0.55 0.85
C THR A 138 -6.39 0.96 -0.60
N GLN A 139 -7.32 0.29 -1.28
CA GLN A 139 -7.69 0.66 -2.65
C GLN A 139 -8.33 2.05 -2.70
N LYS A 140 -9.17 2.40 -1.73
CA LYS A 140 -9.75 3.74 -1.62
C LYS A 140 -8.67 4.80 -1.43
N LYS A 141 -7.72 4.60 -0.51
CA LYS A 141 -6.58 5.53 -0.31
C LYS A 141 -5.76 5.71 -1.59
N ARG A 142 -5.46 4.63 -2.34
CA ARG A 142 -4.78 4.72 -3.64
C ARG A 142 -5.58 5.56 -4.64
N ALA A 143 -6.89 5.38 -4.72
CA ALA A 143 -7.75 6.15 -5.60
C ALA A 143 -7.81 7.64 -5.24
N GLU A 144 -7.68 7.97 -3.97
CA GLU A 144 -7.65 9.36 -3.46
C GLU A 144 -6.30 10.04 -3.72
N LEU A 145 -5.17 9.35 -3.50
CA LEU A 145 -3.82 9.89 -3.63
C LEU A 145 -3.31 9.92 -5.08
N GLY A 146 -3.77 8.98 -5.89
CA GLY A 146 -3.39 8.82 -7.29
C GLY A 146 -3.23 7.35 -7.64
N ASN A 147 -4.11 6.83 -8.47
CA ASN A 147 -4.06 5.43 -8.89
C ASN A 147 -3.30 5.29 -10.20
N GLY A 148 -2.33 4.37 -10.22
CA GLY A 148 -1.64 3.96 -11.45
C GLY A 148 -0.46 4.83 -11.88
N TYR A 149 -0.03 5.81 -11.09
CA TYR A 149 1.23 6.49 -11.39
C TYR A 149 2.44 5.59 -11.05
N LEU A 150 3.55 5.83 -11.73
CA LEU A 150 4.81 5.14 -11.48
C LEU A 150 5.91 6.17 -11.20
N LEU A 151 6.85 5.82 -10.32
CA LEU A 151 8.02 6.63 -10.06
C LEU A 151 9.09 6.39 -11.14
N PRO A 152 9.63 7.43 -11.78
CA PRO A 152 10.81 7.29 -12.63
C PRO A 152 11.94 6.60 -11.87
N ALA A 153 12.72 5.77 -12.55
CA ALA A 153 13.87 5.13 -11.93
C ALA A 153 14.93 6.16 -11.53
N GLU A 154 15.45 6.01 -10.32
CA GLU A 154 16.58 6.81 -9.79
C GLU A 154 17.74 5.87 -9.47
N ILE A 155 18.27 5.23 -10.53
CA ILE A 155 19.38 4.27 -10.40
C ILE A 155 20.69 5.04 -10.23
N VAL A 156 21.31 4.89 -9.06
CA VAL A 156 22.62 5.50 -8.76
C VAL A 156 23.73 4.54 -9.20
N PRO A 157 24.63 4.97 -10.10
CA PRO A 157 25.73 4.13 -10.56
C PRO A 157 26.58 3.59 -9.40
N GLY A 158 26.88 2.30 -9.43
CA GLY A 158 27.70 1.64 -8.38
C GLY A 158 26.96 1.31 -7.09
N ARG A 159 25.72 1.78 -6.88
CA ARG A 159 24.91 1.39 -5.73
C ARG A 159 24.39 -0.03 -5.91
N VAL A 160 24.60 -0.87 -4.94
CA VAL A 160 24.21 -2.27 -4.93
C VAL A 160 23.29 -2.58 -3.74
N HIS A 161 22.49 -3.64 -3.87
CA HIS A 161 21.70 -4.13 -2.74
C HIS A 161 22.63 -4.75 -1.72
N GLU A 162 22.52 -4.26 -0.49
CA GLU A 162 23.19 -4.76 0.69
C GLU A 162 22.14 -5.04 1.77
N TYR A 163 22.52 -5.85 2.76
CA TYR A 163 21.67 -6.13 3.92
C TYR A 163 21.10 -4.86 4.54
N GLY A 164 19.77 -4.78 4.62
CA GLY A 164 19.04 -3.64 5.14
C GLY A 164 18.76 -2.52 4.12
N THR A 165 19.16 -2.63 2.84
CA THR A 165 18.76 -1.63 1.85
C THR A 165 17.25 -1.65 1.59
N VAL A 166 16.66 -0.46 1.37
CA VAL A 166 15.25 -0.24 1.07
C VAL A 166 15.10 0.18 -0.37
N SER A 167 14.27 -0.55 -1.11
CA SER A 167 14.12 -0.37 -2.56
C SER A 167 12.65 -0.28 -2.97
N GLY A 168 12.38 0.44 -4.06
CA GLY A 168 11.06 0.49 -4.69
C GLY A 168 10.71 -0.86 -5.32
N ALA A 169 9.51 -1.36 -5.06
CA ALA A 169 9.00 -2.52 -5.78
C ALA A 169 8.68 -2.16 -7.23
N LYS A 170 8.65 -3.14 -8.11
CA LYS A 170 8.32 -2.96 -9.53
C LYS A 170 7.16 -3.83 -9.94
N GLU A 171 6.36 -3.31 -10.85
CA GLU A 171 5.43 -4.13 -11.59
C GLU A 171 6.20 -4.94 -12.66
N TYR A 172 5.92 -6.24 -12.75
CA TYR A 172 6.68 -7.14 -13.63
C TYR A 172 6.32 -7.02 -15.12
N ARG A 173 5.24 -6.30 -15.45
CA ARG A 173 4.77 -6.14 -16.82
C ARG A 173 5.57 -5.05 -17.51
N GLU A 174 5.96 -5.32 -18.75
CA GLU A 174 6.59 -4.37 -19.68
C GLU A 174 7.06 -3.04 -19.07
N ASN A 175 8.16 -3.10 -18.30
CA ASN A 175 8.70 -1.95 -17.59
C ASN A 175 10.17 -1.73 -17.97
N PRO A 176 10.45 -1.37 -19.24
CA PRO A 176 11.82 -1.20 -19.73
C PRO A 176 12.54 -0.06 -19.01
N ASP A 177 11.81 0.96 -18.56
CA ASP A 177 12.34 2.12 -17.88
C ASP A 177 12.65 1.89 -16.39
N ASN A 178 12.43 0.68 -15.89
CA ASN A 178 12.64 0.32 -14.48
C ASN A 178 11.90 1.22 -13.47
N LYS A 179 10.73 1.75 -13.83
CA LYS A 179 9.90 2.57 -12.94
C LYS A 179 9.46 1.76 -11.71
N SER A 180 9.31 2.43 -10.57
CA SER A 180 8.88 1.80 -9.33
C SER A 180 7.38 1.99 -9.09
N ALA A 181 6.73 0.98 -8.52
CA ALA A 181 5.40 1.08 -7.94
C ALA A 181 5.45 2.01 -6.72
N PRO A 182 4.63 3.08 -6.67
CA PRO A 182 4.81 4.13 -5.66
C PRO A 182 4.43 3.69 -4.25
N TYR A 183 3.55 2.71 -4.13
CA TYR A 183 2.90 2.30 -2.88
C TYR A 183 3.61 1.16 -2.15
N GLU A 184 4.59 0.53 -2.79
CA GLU A 184 5.24 -0.67 -2.27
C GLU A 184 6.76 -0.50 -2.22
N PHE A 185 7.34 -1.11 -1.20
CA PHE A 185 8.79 -1.15 -1.01
C PHE A 185 9.21 -2.50 -0.47
N PHE A 186 10.49 -2.84 -0.61
CA PHE A 186 11.06 -4.01 0.03
C PHE A 186 12.36 -3.69 0.76
N ILE A 187 12.64 -4.48 1.79
CA ILE A 187 13.90 -4.46 2.54
C ILE A 187 14.67 -5.72 2.15
N PHE A 188 15.90 -5.55 1.71
CA PHE A 188 16.75 -6.62 1.26
C PHE A 188 17.47 -7.29 2.44
N LEU A 189 17.42 -8.61 2.48
CA LEU A 189 18.05 -9.45 3.52
C LEU A 189 19.09 -10.41 2.95
N GLY A 190 18.95 -10.71 1.66
CA GLY A 190 19.58 -11.85 1.04
C GLY A 190 21.07 -11.70 0.79
N PRO A 191 21.71 -12.81 0.41
CA PRO A 191 23.14 -12.78 0.14
C PRO A 191 23.43 -11.96 -1.11
N LYS A 192 24.66 -11.44 -1.21
CA LYS A 192 25.12 -10.68 -2.39
C LYS A 192 24.96 -11.46 -3.71
N SER A 193 25.00 -12.78 -3.67
CA SER A 193 24.78 -13.66 -4.84
C SER A 193 23.37 -13.54 -5.44
N SER A 194 22.37 -13.13 -4.67
CA SER A 194 20.98 -12.96 -5.15
C SER A 194 20.68 -11.57 -5.73
N THR A 195 21.66 -10.68 -5.84
CA THR A 195 21.45 -9.29 -6.28
C THR A 195 21.57 -9.05 -7.78
N THR A 196 22.03 -10.03 -8.55
CA THR A 196 22.30 -9.88 -10.01
C THR A 196 21.07 -9.42 -10.81
N HIS A 197 19.88 -9.85 -10.40
CA HIS A 197 18.62 -9.45 -11.04
C HIS A 197 18.02 -8.18 -10.44
N LEU A 198 18.57 -7.66 -9.34
CA LEU A 198 18.10 -6.46 -8.65
C LEU A 198 18.96 -5.23 -8.96
N ASN A 199 20.29 -5.38 -8.94
CA ASN A 199 21.22 -4.26 -9.11
C ASN A 199 21.08 -3.61 -10.48
N GLY A 200 21.06 -2.28 -10.50
CA GLY A 200 20.87 -1.50 -11.73
C GLY A 200 19.45 -1.52 -12.30
N LYS A 201 18.51 -2.23 -11.65
CA LYS A 201 17.11 -2.34 -12.11
C LYS A 201 16.10 -1.84 -11.09
N TYR A 202 16.38 -1.91 -9.81
CA TYR A 202 15.52 -1.43 -8.75
C TYR A 202 16.16 -0.23 -8.07
N THR A 203 15.40 0.84 -7.89
CA THR A 203 15.89 2.03 -7.19
C THR A 203 16.04 1.73 -5.70
N ILE A 204 17.27 1.79 -5.21
CA ILE A 204 17.58 1.74 -3.79
C ILE A 204 17.50 3.18 -3.27
N PHE A 205 16.52 3.47 -2.42
CA PHE A 205 16.24 4.83 -1.96
C PHE A 205 16.42 5.04 -0.45
N GLY A 206 16.86 4.02 0.26
CA GLY A 206 17.10 4.11 1.69
C GLY A 206 17.76 2.87 2.28
N ARG A 207 17.91 2.88 3.60
CA ARG A 207 18.40 1.75 4.37
C ARG A 207 17.75 1.70 5.76
N VAL A 208 17.67 0.54 6.34
CA VAL A 208 17.32 0.37 7.75
C VAL A 208 18.54 0.77 8.61
N ILE A 209 18.33 1.66 9.57
CA ILE A 209 19.37 2.11 10.51
C ILE A 209 19.19 1.56 11.92
N LYS A 210 17.95 1.10 12.26
CA LYS A 210 17.64 0.35 13.50
C LYS A 210 16.53 -0.66 13.23
N GLY A 211 16.51 -1.77 13.96
CA GLY A 211 15.44 -2.76 13.89
C GLY A 211 15.64 -3.85 12.83
N MET A 212 16.85 -4.12 12.36
CA MET A 212 17.10 -5.24 11.46
C MET A 212 16.75 -6.60 12.07
N ASP A 213 16.88 -6.76 13.38
CA ASP A 213 16.38 -7.94 14.11
C ASP A 213 14.86 -8.11 14.02
N VAL A 214 14.12 -6.99 13.96
CA VAL A 214 12.67 -6.99 13.72
C VAL A 214 12.39 -7.45 12.29
N VAL A 215 13.14 -6.92 11.30
CA VAL A 215 13.00 -7.31 9.88
C VAL A 215 13.27 -8.80 9.69
N GLU A 216 14.29 -9.36 10.37
CA GLU A 216 14.58 -10.80 10.34
C GLU A 216 13.47 -11.65 10.98
N LYS A 217 12.88 -11.20 12.10
CA LYS A 217 11.73 -11.88 12.70
C LYS A 217 10.55 -11.90 11.73
N ILE A 218 10.30 -10.79 11.04
CA ILE A 218 9.24 -10.69 10.03
C ILE A 218 9.49 -11.64 8.86
N SER A 219 10.73 -11.75 8.39
CA SER A 219 11.06 -12.62 7.24
C SER A 219 10.85 -14.12 7.51
N LYS A 220 10.84 -14.53 8.78
CA LYS A 220 10.75 -15.93 9.23
C LYS A 220 9.35 -16.35 9.68
N VAL A 221 8.34 -15.48 9.52
CA VAL A 221 6.96 -15.88 9.84
C VAL A 221 6.46 -16.92 8.85
N GLU A 222 5.53 -17.73 9.29
CA GLU A 222 4.86 -18.71 8.43
C GLU A 222 4.08 -17.99 7.32
N ALA A 223 4.29 -18.42 6.08
CA ALA A 223 3.69 -17.87 4.87
C ALA A 223 3.09 -18.97 3.99
N ASP A 224 2.18 -18.57 3.10
CA ASP A 224 1.61 -19.45 2.10
C ASP A 224 2.58 -19.73 0.93
N SER A 225 2.11 -20.48 -0.07
CA SER A 225 2.89 -20.79 -1.27
C SER A 225 3.22 -19.58 -2.16
N GLY A 226 2.62 -18.42 -1.90
CA GLY A 226 2.86 -17.13 -2.57
C GLY A 226 3.73 -16.18 -1.75
N ASP A 227 4.38 -16.68 -0.70
CA ASP A 227 5.17 -15.90 0.26
C ASP A 227 4.32 -14.91 1.10
N TRP A 228 2.99 -15.03 1.13
CA TRP A 228 2.11 -14.17 1.91
C TRP A 228 2.02 -14.67 3.36
N PRO A 229 2.32 -13.84 4.37
CA PRO A 229 2.22 -14.25 5.78
C PRO A 229 0.82 -14.76 6.15
N LEU A 230 0.71 -15.93 6.79
CA LEU A 230 -0.57 -16.48 7.25
C LEU A 230 -1.28 -15.58 8.26
N ASN A 231 -0.52 -14.75 8.98
CA ASN A 231 -1.04 -13.74 9.90
C ASN A 231 -0.52 -12.36 9.50
N ASN A 232 -1.39 -11.48 9.05
CA ASN A 232 -1.05 -10.14 8.60
C ASN A 232 -0.18 -9.38 9.60
N ILE A 233 0.94 -8.80 9.12
CA ILE A 233 1.86 -8.00 9.91
C ILE A 233 1.62 -6.54 9.57
N TYR A 234 0.63 -5.96 10.22
CA TYR A 234 0.26 -4.56 10.02
C TYR A 234 1.40 -3.61 10.38
N ILE A 235 1.44 -2.51 9.64
CA ILE A 235 2.38 -1.42 9.88
C ILE A 235 1.65 -0.13 10.20
N THR A 236 2.29 0.70 11.02
CA THR A 236 2.02 2.13 11.13
C THR A 236 3.32 2.86 10.83
N ALA A 237 3.25 3.99 10.13
CA ALA A 237 4.43 4.73 9.74
C ALA A 237 4.32 6.20 10.14
N ARG A 238 5.43 6.76 10.64
CA ARG A 238 5.55 8.18 10.94
C ARG A 238 6.92 8.72 10.57
N VAL A 239 6.96 9.98 10.19
CA VAL A 239 8.22 10.71 9.97
C VAL A 239 8.89 10.97 11.31
N LEU A 240 10.21 10.81 11.36
CA LEU A 240 11.05 11.25 12.48
C LEU A 240 11.67 12.60 12.18
N GLU A 241 11.78 13.43 13.19
CA GLU A 241 12.46 14.74 13.15
C GLU A 241 13.99 14.57 13.11
#